data_f9b2767ab49d5708adbc5d026862f0d6
#
_entry.id   f9b2767ab49d5708adbc5d026862f0d6
#
_cell.length_a   1.000
_cell.length_b   1.000
_cell.length_c   1.000
_cell.angle_alpha   90.00
_cell.angle_beta   90.00
_cell.angle_gamma   90.00
#
_symmetry.space_group_name_H-M   'P 1'
#
loop_
_entity.id
_entity.type
_entity.pdbx_description
1 polymer ?
#
loop_
_entity_poly.entity_id
_entity_poly.type
_entity_poly.pdbx_seq_one_letter_code
_entity_poly.pdbx_strand_id
1 'polypeptide(L)' 'MTGNFFESETKENLMRAFAGESQARNRYTIAAEKAREKGMYTIADVFLYTADQERAHAERFYELLKEFTGSTIQID' A
#
# COMPACT_ATOMS: atom_id res chain seq x y z
N MET A 1 -3.89 -6.55 -30.34
CA MET A 1 -4.61 -5.39 -29.90
C MET A 1 -3.82 -4.60 -28.87
N THR A 2 -3.42 -3.43 -29.27
CA THR A 2 -2.56 -2.59 -28.46
C THR A 2 -3.25 -2.12 -27.18
N GLY A 3 -4.58 -1.85 -27.22
CA GLY A 3 -5.32 -1.39 -26.06
C GLY A 3 -5.31 -2.38 -24.92
N ASN A 4 -5.54 -3.67 -25.22
CA ASN A 4 -5.56 -4.70 -24.19
C ASN A 4 -4.19 -4.91 -23.56
N PHE A 5 -3.14 -4.85 -24.36
CA PHE A 5 -1.79 -4.96 -23.83
C PHE A 5 -1.48 -3.81 -22.87
N PHE A 6 -1.79 -2.60 -23.27
CA PHE A 6 -1.56 -1.42 -22.45
C PHE A 6 -2.33 -1.49 -21.13
N GLU A 7 -3.60 -1.87 -21.21
CA GLU A 7 -4.43 -1.99 -20.02
C GLU A 7 -3.91 -3.05 -19.06
N SER A 8 -3.46 -4.20 -19.57
CA SER A 8 -2.87 -5.27 -18.76
C SER A 8 -1.62 -4.79 -18.04
N GLU A 9 -0.75 -4.09 -18.74
CA GLU A 9 0.50 -3.59 -18.16
C GLU A 9 0.22 -2.56 -17.08
N THR A 10 -0.70 -1.64 -17.33
CA THR A 10 -1.07 -0.62 -16.36
C THR A 10 -1.67 -1.25 -15.11
N LYS A 11 -2.56 -2.21 -15.29
CA LYS A 11 -3.17 -2.93 -14.17
C LYS A 11 -2.12 -3.63 -13.34
N GLU A 12 -1.17 -4.31 -13.97
CA GLU A 12 -0.11 -5.01 -13.28
C GLU A 12 0.76 -4.04 -12.48
N ASN A 13 1.09 -2.90 -13.06
CA ASN A 13 1.88 -1.88 -12.39
C ASN A 13 1.15 -1.31 -11.18
N LEU A 14 -0.15 -1.08 -11.28
CA LEU A 14 -0.96 -0.61 -10.15
C LEU A 14 -1.01 -1.65 -9.04
N MET A 15 -1.11 -2.93 -9.39
CA MET A 15 -1.12 -4.00 -8.41
C MET A 15 0.21 -4.09 -7.66
N ARG A 16 1.32 -3.92 -8.37
CA ARG A 16 2.64 -3.89 -7.75
C ARG A 16 2.78 -2.71 -6.79
N ALA A 17 2.29 -1.55 -7.20
CA ALA A 17 2.34 -0.36 -6.36
C ALA A 17 1.52 -0.57 -5.09
N PHE A 18 0.32 -1.11 -5.22
CA PHE A 18 -0.54 -1.41 -4.07
C PHE A 18 0.15 -2.37 -3.11
N ALA A 19 0.72 -3.45 -3.64
CA ALA A 19 1.41 -4.44 -2.81
C ALA A 19 2.62 -3.84 -2.12
N GLY A 20 3.41 -3.02 -2.82
CA GLY A 20 4.58 -2.38 -2.26
C GLY A 20 4.24 -1.43 -1.11
N GLU A 21 3.20 -0.61 -1.30
CA GLU A 21 2.76 0.30 -0.25
C GLU A 21 2.23 -0.45 0.96
N SER A 22 1.50 -1.55 0.73
CA SER A 22 0.95 -2.37 1.80
C SER A 22 2.06 -3.05 2.60
N GLN A 23 3.10 -3.53 1.93
CA GLN A 23 4.25 -4.13 2.61
C GLN A 23 5.01 -3.09 3.44
N ALA A 24 5.18 -1.89 2.90
CA ALA A 24 5.82 -0.81 3.62
C ALA A 24 5.06 -0.48 4.90
N ARG A 25 3.74 -0.40 4.81
CA ARG A 25 2.90 -0.16 5.98
C ARG A 25 3.13 -1.19 7.06
N ASN A 26 3.18 -2.48 6.68
CA ASN A 26 3.43 -3.55 7.65
C ASN A 26 4.78 -3.41 8.33
N ARG A 27 5.83 -3.08 7.57
CA ARG A 27 7.16 -2.88 8.15
C ARG A 27 7.16 -1.75 9.16
N TYR A 28 6.51 -0.64 8.85
CA TYR A 28 6.47 0.51 9.77
C TYR A 28 5.64 0.22 11.00
N THR A 29 4.56 -0.55 10.87
CA THR A 29 3.75 -0.95 12.02
C THR A 29 4.56 -1.83 12.98
N ILE A 30 5.30 -2.78 12.44
CA ILE A 30 6.15 -3.65 13.24
C ILE A 30 7.27 -2.84 13.90
N ALA A 31 7.88 -1.91 13.16
CA ALA A 31 8.92 -1.05 13.72
C ALA A 31 8.38 -0.21 14.88
N ALA A 32 7.16 0.28 14.76
CA ALA A 32 6.51 1.04 15.83
C ALA A 32 6.33 0.19 17.07
N GLU A 33 5.88 -1.04 16.91
CA GLU A 33 5.72 -1.94 18.05
C GLU A 33 7.05 -2.19 18.76
N LYS A 34 8.10 -2.43 18.00
CA LYS A 34 9.43 -2.66 18.57
C LYS A 34 9.96 -1.42 19.28
N ALA A 35 9.75 -0.25 18.70
CA ALA A 35 10.17 0.99 19.34
C ALA A 35 9.42 1.21 20.65
N ARG A 36 8.12 0.93 20.67
CA ARG A 36 7.32 1.08 21.87
C ARG A 36 7.78 0.14 22.98
N GLU A 37 8.10 -1.10 22.62
CA GLU A 37 8.62 -2.06 23.57
C GLU A 37 9.88 -1.58 24.25
N LYS A 38 10.69 -0.80 23.56
CA LYS A 38 11.94 -0.25 24.09
C LYS A 38 11.75 1.13 24.74
N GLY A 39 10.51 1.59 24.88
CA GLY A 39 10.20 2.89 25.47
C GLY A 39 10.49 4.08 24.57
N MET A 40 10.69 3.85 23.29
CA MET A 40 11.02 4.91 22.33
C MET A 40 9.73 5.43 21.69
N TYR A 41 8.91 6.10 22.50
CA TYR A 41 7.55 6.43 22.11
C TYR A 41 7.47 7.46 20.99
N THR A 42 8.35 8.45 20.98
CA THR A 42 8.37 9.45 19.91
C THR A 42 8.70 8.80 18.56
N ILE A 43 9.67 7.89 18.58
CA ILE A 43 10.05 7.15 17.38
C ILE A 43 8.90 6.25 16.92
N ALA A 44 8.24 5.59 17.87
CA ALA A 44 7.08 4.76 17.55
C ALA A 44 5.99 5.58 16.85
N ASP A 45 5.73 6.80 17.33
CA ASP A 45 4.73 7.67 16.72
C ASP A 45 5.09 8.07 15.30
N VAL A 46 6.38 8.30 15.04
CA VAL A 46 6.84 8.61 13.67
C VAL A 46 6.59 7.43 12.74
N PHE A 47 6.89 6.21 13.21
CA PHE A 47 6.62 5.01 12.40
C PHE A 47 5.15 4.82 12.14
N LEU A 48 4.28 5.06 13.13
CA LEU A 48 2.84 4.94 12.95
C LEU A 48 2.31 5.97 11.95
N TYR A 49 2.80 7.19 12.05
CA TYR A 49 2.43 8.23 11.08
C TYR A 49 2.81 7.80 9.66
N THR A 50 4.03 7.29 9.50
CA THR A 50 4.50 6.82 8.20
C THR A 50 3.65 5.64 7.70
N ALA A 51 3.28 4.73 8.59
CA ALA A 51 2.41 3.61 8.24
C ALA A 51 1.04 4.11 7.73
N ASP A 52 0.49 5.15 8.35
CA ASP A 52 -0.77 5.74 7.90
C ASP A 52 -0.65 6.36 6.53
N GLN A 53 0.48 7.00 6.22
CA GLN A 53 0.73 7.54 4.89
C GLN A 53 0.78 6.43 3.85
N GLU A 54 1.44 5.33 4.16
CA GLU A 54 1.53 4.19 3.24
C GLU A 54 0.16 3.54 3.02
N ARG A 55 -0.66 3.50 4.06
CA ARG A 55 -2.03 3.00 3.94
C ARG A 55 -2.86 3.87 2.99
N ALA A 56 -2.74 5.18 3.12
CA ALA A 56 -3.46 6.11 2.25
C ALA A 56 -3.05 5.92 0.78
N HIS A 57 -1.74 5.72 0.54
CA HIS A 57 -1.24 5.45 -0.80
C HIS A 57 -1.80 4.14 -1.35
N ALA A 58 -1.82 3.10 -0.52
CA ALA A 58 -2.34 1.80 -0.94
C ALA A 58 -3.82 1.90 -1.30
N GLU A 59 -4.61 2.61 -0.49
CA GLU A 59 -6.02 2.82 -0.79
C GLU A 59 -6.21 3.54 -2.11
N ARG A 60 -5.37 4.52 -2.40
CA ARG A 60 -5.42 5.24 -3.66
C ARG A 60 -5.14 4.32 -4.84
N PHE A 61 -4.13 3.48 -4.75
CA PHE A 61 -3.82 2.52 -5.82
C PHE A 61 -4.93 1.51 -5.99
N TYR A 62 -5.55 1.07 -4.90
CA TYR A 62 -6.69 0.15 -4.98
C TYR A 62 -7.87 0.81 -5.70
N GLU A 63 -8.18 2.07 -5.39
CA GLU A 63 -9.25 2.79 -6.06
C GLU A 63 -8.98 2.94 -7.56
N LEU A 64 -7.73 3.21 -7.93
CA LEU A 64 -7.36 3.29 -9.33
C LEU A 64 -7.52 1.96 -10.04
N LEU A 65 -7.14 0.86 -9.38
CA LEU A 65 -7.34 -0.48 -9.93
C LEU A 65 -8.80 -0.77 -10.15
N LYS A 66 -9.64 -0.40 -9.19
CA LYS A 66 -11.07 -0.62 -9.26
C LYS A 66 -11.68 0.15 -10.43
N GLU A 67 -11.31 1.41 -10.60
CA GLU A 67 -11.75 2.22 -11.72
C GLU A 67 -11.32 1.62 -13.05
N PHE A 68 -10.07 1.15 -13.10
CA PHE A 68 -9.49 0.61 -14.34
C PHE A 68 -10.20 -0.66 -14.78
N THR A 69 -10.55 -1.52 -13.84
CA THR A 69 -11.20 -2.80 -14.16
C THR A 69 -12.72 -2.70 -14.19
N GLY A 70 -13.29 -1.63 -13.60
CA GLY A 70 -14.72 -1.44 -13.53
C GLY A 70 -15.44 -2.37 -12.57
N SER A 71 -14.68 -3.05 -11.70
CA SER A 71 -15.28 -3.98 -10.75
C SER A 71 -14.42 -4.10 -9.50
N THR A 72 -15.00 -4.71 -8.46
CA THR A 72 -14.26 -4.98 -7.24
C THR A 72 -13.19 -6.04 -7.50
N ILE A 73 -12.00 -5.81 -6.98
CA ILE A 73 -10.87 -6.71 -7.16
C ILE A 73 -10.67 -7.49 -5.87
N GLN A 74 -10.56 -8.81 -6.02
CA GLN A 74 -10.20 -9.66 -4.88
C GLN A 74 -8.68 -9.77 -4.81
N ILE A 75 -8.15 -9.45 -3.66
CA ILE A 75 -6.71 -9.50 -3.41
C ILE A 75 -6.50 -10.36 -2.18
N ASP A 76 -5.81 -11.46 -2.36
CA ASP A 76 -5.54 -12.42 -1.29
C ASP A 76 -4.27 -12.08 -0.52
#